data_de419a928734f8514cc0f48126a37787
#
_entry.id   de419a928734f8514cc0f48126a37787
#
_cell.length_a   1.000
_cell.length_b   1.000
_cell.length_c   1.000
_cell.angle_alpha   90.00
_cell.angle_beta   90.00
_cell.angle_gamma   90.00
#
_symmetry.space_group_name_H-M   'P 1'
#
loop_
_entity.id
_entity.type
_entity.pdbx_description
1 polymer ?
#
loop_
_entity_poly.entity_id
_entity_poly.type
_entity_poly.pdbx_seq_one_letter_code
_entity_poly.pdbx_strand_id
1 'polypeptide(L)'
;MLTYDLTARGRKTMYEYLYEAMKADILSGRLAAGEKLPSKRAFAEHLQVSVKTVENTYEQLLLEGYIRSEEKRGYFVNRLEVKSASAPAYASFVTRFREEEYLADLTANNIQYDKFPFATWAKIMRQTLTDYDTSLLKTVPFNGVEKLRVAIAEHLYRYRGMQVSPDHIIVGAGTEYLYSRLLQLLGKNAKFGVENPGYRKITKLYEVGGVAWDYVDIDGQGMKVEQLEEKCITVAHVSPEHHFPIGLVMPVGRRQELLRWAAEEPERYIVEDDFDCEFRMVGKPIPSMQSMDRNHRVIYINTFSKTMVPSLRIGYMVLPEKLMERYISTMNFYSCTVSGFEQYAMAAFLEQGYFERHIRRLINDYRGQRERICRMFRTSPLSRISQIYQDDAGTHFLLHVRTDLSDVEIKWAARQRGILVNCLSEYCFADAQKYRGILVIHYSDMEDEVLQKVIGALEEIFL
;
A
#
# COMPACT_ATOMS: atom_id res chain seq x y z
N MET A 1 -20.44 -48.95 -30.83
CA MET A 1 -20.65 -48.59 -29.43
C MET A 1 -19.46 -47.70 -29.03
N LEU A 2 -19.68 -46.68 -28.23
CA LEU A 2 -18.61 -45.71 -27.79
C LEU A 2 -17.56 -46.50 -27.00
N THR A 3 -16.28 -46.30 -27.34
CA THR A 3 -15.15 -47.00 -26.68
C THR A 3 -14.09 -45.96 -26.29
N TYR A 4 -13.60 -46.05 -25.07
CA TYR A 4 -12.57 -45.14 -24.51
C TYR A 4 -11.42 -46.01 -23.96
N ASP A 5 -10.20 -45.57 -24.20
CA ASP A 5 -9.02 -46.22 -23.63
C ASP A 5 -8.84 -45.81 -22.17
N LEU A 6 -9.35 -46.61 -21.27
CA LEU A 6 -9.33 -46.34 -19.84
C LEU A 6 -7.92 -46.45 -19.20
N THR A 7 -6.95 -46.99 -19.94
CA THR A 7 -5.56 -47.07 -19.46
C THR A 7 -4.86 -45.71 -19.51
N ALA A 8 -5.34 -44.81 -20.37
CA ALA A 8 -4.81 -43.45 -20.54
C ALA A 8 -5.25 -42.45 -19.43
N ARG A 9 -5.99 -42.89 -18.41
CA ARG A 9 -6.56 -42.02 -17.36
C ARG A 9 -5.53 -41.30 -16.46
N GLY A 10 -4.30 -41.84 -16.39
CA GLY A 10 -3.27 -41.28 -15.49
C GLY A 10 -3.69 -41.29 -14.01
N ARG A 11 -3.64 -40.15 -13.33
CA ARG A 11 -4.04 -40.01 -11.92
C ARG A 11 -5.53 -39.67 -11.71
N LYS A 12 -6.32 -39.55 -12.78
CA LYS A 12 -7.75 -39.23 -12.70
C LYS A 12 -8.56 -40.44 -12.24
N THR A 13 -9.66 -40.17 -11.57
CA THR A 13 -10.64 -41.21 -11.28
C THR A 13 -11.31 -41.68 -12.57
N MET A 14 -11.89 -42.87 -12.55
CA MET A 14 -12.49 -43.46 -13.72
C MET A 14 -13.65 -42.62 -14.28
N TYR A 15 -14.46 -41.99 -13.39
CA TYR A 15 -15.56 -41.14 -13.83
C TYR A 15 -15.09 -39.82 -14.40
N GLU A 16 -14.07 -39.19 -13.80
CA GLU A 16 -13.49 -37.92 -14.30
C GLU A 16 -12.92 -38.10 -15.70
N TYR A 17 -12.17 -39.18 -15.91
CA TYR A 17 -11.62 -39.44 -17.22
C TYR A 17 -12.72 -39.70 -18.28
N LEU A 18 -13.72 -40.54 -17.96
CA LEU A 18 -14.83 -40.82 -18.85
C LEU A 18 -15.66 -39.57 -19.16
N TYR A 19 -15.90 -38.73 -18.15
CA TYR A 19 -16.58 -37.46 -18.30
C TYR A 19 -15.85 -36.52 -19.25
N GLU A 20 -14.55 -36.33 -19.04
CA GLU A 20 -13.73 -35.47 -19.91
C GLU A 20 -13.67 -35.96 -21.34
N ALA A 21 -13.52 -37.24 -21.53
CA ALA A 21 -13.48 -37.89 -22.86
C ALA A 21 -14.80 -37.68 -23.60
N MET A 22 -15.94 -37.97 -22.94
CA MET A 22 -17.27 -37.74 -23.54
C MET A 22 -17.54 -36.28 -23.81
N LYS A 23 -17.17 -35.41 -22.90
CA LYS A 23 -17.29 -33.93 -23.08
C LYS A 23 -16.51 -33.47 -24.31
N ALA A 24 -15.26 -33.95 -24.46
CA ALA A 24 -14.44 -33.64 -25.63
C ALA A 24 -15.07 -34.14 -26.94
N ASP A 25 -15.66 -35.33 -26.92
CA ASP A 25 -16.34 -35.88 -28.08
C ASP A 25 -17.61 -35.10 -28.46
N ILE A 26 -18.36 -34.61 -27.49
CA ILE A 26 -19.52 -33.74 -27.71
C ILE A 26 -19.05 -32.38 -28.28
N LEU A 27 -18.04 -31.78 -27.70
CA LEU A 27 -17.53 -30.49 -28.13
C LEU A 27 -16.86 -30.52 -29.51
N SER A 28 -16.20 -31.62 -29.85
CA SER A 28 -15.61 -31.83 -31.18
C SER A 28 -16.62 -32.26 -32.25
N GLY A 29 -17.86 -32.54 -31.85
CA GLY A 29 -18.88 -33.06 -32.76
C GLY A 29 -18.76 -34.56 -33.10
N ARG A 30 -17.84 -35.29 -32.49
CA ARG A 30 -17.72 -36.75 -32.64
C ARG A 30 -18.96 -37.45 -32.11
N LEU A 31 -19.56 -36.93 -31.06
CA LEU A 31 -20.91 -37.22 -30.61
C LEU A 31 -21.85 -36.15 -31.14
N ALA A 32 -22.68 -36.49 -32.12
CA ALA A 32 -23.52 -35.50 -32.79
C ALA A 32 -24.67 -35.01 -31.92
N ALA A 33 -25.09 -33.75 -32.14
CA ALA A 33 -26.26 -33.18 -31.45
C ALA A 33 -27.51 -34.04 -31.75
N GLY A 34 -28.24 -34.44 -30.71
CA GLY A 34 -29.39 -35.33 -30.79
C GLY A 34 -29.04 -36.81 -30.81
N GLU A 35 -27.78 -37.17 -30.83
CA GLU A 35 -27.35 -38.59 -30.79
C GLU A 35 -27.76 -39.23 -29.45
N LYS A 36 -28.26 -40.46 -29.56
CA LYS A 36 -28.69 -41.25 -28.40
C LYS A 36 -27.49 -41.95 -27.78
N LEU A 37 -27.25 -41.71 -26.50
CA LEU A 37 -26.20 -42.38 -25.74
C LEU A 37 -26.65 -43.78 -25.29
N PRO A 38 -25.71 -44.74 -25.08
CA PRO A 38 -26.02 -46.02 -24.53
C PRO A 38 -26.68 -45.95 -23.16
N SER A 39 -27.45 -46.97 -22.78
CA SER A 39 -27.96 -47.04 -21.41
C SER A 39 -26.80 -47.17 -20.41
N LYS A 40 -26.96 -46.64 -19.19
CA LYS A 40 -25.93 -46.72 -18.15
C LYS A 40 -25.38 -48.14 -17.94
N ARG A 41 -26.26 -49.17 -17.96
CA ARG A 41 -25.86 -50.54 -17.76
C ARG A 41 -25.08 -51.12 -18.98
N ALA A 42 -25.62 -50.89 -20.19
CA ALA A 42 -24.95 -51.36 -21.39
C ALA A 42 -23.60 -50.71 -21.64
N PHE A 43 -23.48 -49.42 -21.26
CA PHE A 43 -22.22 -48.70 -21.40
C PHE A 43 -21.18 -49.13 -20.36
N ALA A 44 -21.64 -49.37 -19.11
CA ALA A 44 -20.77 -49.87 -18.04
C ALA A 44 -20.24 -51.28 -18.37
N GLU A 45 -21.09 -52.17 -18.89
CA GLU A 45 -20.71 -53.50 -19.33
C GLU A 45 -19.70 -53.45 -20.47
N HIS A 46 -19.95 -52.62 -21.49
CA HIS A 46 -19.06 -52.49 -22.63
C HIS A 46 -17.67 -51.98 -22.27
N LEU A 47 -17.60 -50.98 -21.36
CA LEU A 47 -16.32 -50.38 -20.88
C LEU A 47 -15.69 -51.17 -19.72
N GLN A 48 -16.34 -52.21 -19.23
CA GLN A 48 -15.91 -52.98 -18.05
C GLN A 48 -15.68 -52.10 -16.80
N VAL A 49 -16.57 -51.14 -16.57
CA VAL A 49 -16.57 -50.24 -15.40
C VAL A 49 -17.83 -50.45 -14.57
N SER A 50 -17.82 -49.87 -13.34
CA SER A 50 -19.03 -49.93 -12.52
C SER A 50 -20.16 -49.08 -13.12
N VAL A 51 -21.40 -49.55 -12.94
CA VAL A 51 -22.60 -48.77 -13.34
C VAL A 51 -22.59 -47.42 -12.68
N LYS A 52 -22.11 -47.31 -11.43
CA LYS A 52 -21.99 -46.07 -10.69
C LYS A 52 -21.01 -45.07 -11.34
N THR A 53 -19.93 -45.55 -11.95
CA THR A 53 -18.99 -44.71 -12.71
C THR A 53 -19.70 -44.01 -13.88
N VAL A 54 -20.44 -44.78 -14.70
CA VAL A 54 -21.20 -44.24 -15.83
C VAL A 54 -22.33 -43.30 -15.34
N GLU A 55 -22.98 -43.68 -14.25
CA GLU A 55 -24.02 -42.85 -13.65
C GLU A 55 -23.50 -41.48 -13.24
N ASN A 56 -22.41 -41.41 -12.48
CA ASN A 56 -21.77 -40.14 -12.07
C ASN A 56 -21.33 -39.34 -13.32
N THR A 57 -20.79 -39.98 -14.34
CA THR A 57 -20.43 -39.33 -15.61
C THR A 57 -21.66 -38.71 -16.29
N TYR A 58 -22.76 -39.45 -16.39
CA TYR A 58 -23.98 -38.92 -17.01
C TYR A 58 -24.65 -37.85 -16.17
N GLU A 59 -24.64 -38.00 -14.88
CA GLU A 59 -25.15 -36.96 -13.96
C GLU A 59 -24.40 -35.63 -14.11
N GLN A 60 -23.05 -35.69 -14.23
CA GLN A 60 -22.23 -34.50 -14.46
C GLN A 60 -22.50 -33.89 -15.84
N LEU A 61 -22.57 -34.70 -16.89
CA LEU A 61 -22.90 -34.20 -18.23
C LEU A 61 -24.32 -33.63 -18.34
N LEU A 62 -25.29 -34.20 -17.59
CA LEU A 62 -26.64 -33.64 -17.45
C LEU A 62 -26.65 -32.30 -16.72
N LEU A 63 -25.94 -32.25 -15.59
CA LEU A 63 -25.84 -31.02 -14.76
C LEU A 63 -25.23 -29.85 -15.54
N GLU A 64 -24.22 -30.13 -16.35
CA GLU A 64 -23.57 -29.15 -17.21
C GLU A 64 -24.33 -28.87 -18.52
N GLY A 65 -25.40 -29.65 -18.82
CA GLY A 65 -26.22 -29.44 -20.00
C GLY A 65 -25.60 -29.97 -21.30
N TYR A 66 -24.59 -30.83 -21.26
CA TYR A 66 -24.04 -31.47 -22.45
C TYR A 66 -24.98 -32.55 -23.02
N ILE A 67 -25.73 -33.20 -22.14
CA ILE A 67 -26.75 -34.21 -22.51
C ILE A 67 -28.06 -33.83 -21.82
N ARG A 68 -29.14 -34.44 -22.32
CA ARG A 68 -30.47 -34.37 -21.69
C ARG A 68 -31.01 -35.80 -21.50
N SER A 69 -31.86 -35.97 -20.52
CA SER A 69 -32.62 -37.20 -20.28
C SER A 69 -34.03 -37.05 -20.83
N GLU A 70 -34.50 -37.98 -21.62
CA GLU A 70 -35.86 -38.09 -22.06
C GLU A 70 -36.53 -39.31 -21.42
N GLU A 71 -37.64 -39.11 -20.73
CA GLU A 71 -38.34 -40.17 -19.99
C GLU A 71 -38.63 -41.38 -20.89
N LYS A 72 -38.29 -42.59 -20.42
CA LYS A 72 -38.42 -43.88 -21.15
C LYS A 72 -37.67 -43.98 -22.48
N ARG A 73 -36.99 -42.92 -22.92
CA ARG A 73 -36.24 -42.91 -24.19
C ARG A 73 -34.72 -42.97 -24.00
N GLY A 74 -34.21 -42.43 -22.87
CA GLY A 74 -32.78 -42.48 -22.51
C GLY A 74 -32.10 -41.11 -22.55
N TYR A 75 -30.79 -41.12 -22.79
CA TYR A 75 -29.94 -39.92 -22.77
C TYR A 75 -29.58 -39.52 -24.19
N PHE A 76 -29.56 -38.19 -24.44
CA PHE A 76 -29.32 -37.61 -25.76
C PHE A 76 -28.35 -36.43 -25.63
N VAL A 77 -27.45 -36.30 -26.61
CA VAL A 77 -26.54 -35.14 -26.71
C VAL A 77 -27.32 -33.89 -27.03
N ASN A 78 -27.06 -32.80 -26.29
CA ASN A 78 -27.69 -31.52 -26.55
C ASN A 78 -27.08 -30.82 -27.76
N ARG A 79 -27.86 -29.97 -28.42
CA ARG A 79 -27.36 -29.07 -29.43
C ARG A 79 -26.64 -27.91 -28.72
N LEU A 80 -25.32 -27.91 -28.84
CA LEU A 80 -24.49 -26.81 -28.27
C LEU A 80 -24.19 -25.84 -29.41
N GLU A 81 -24.45 -24.57 -29.19
CA GLU A 81 -23.87 -23.53 -30.04
C GLU A 81 -22.41 -23.31 -29.65
N VAL A 82 -21.57 -24.29 -29.99
CA VAL A 82 -20.14 -24.12 -29.85
C VAL A 82 -19.70 -23.17 -30.97
N LYS A 83 -19.69 -21.86 -30.72
CA LYS A 83 -18.80 -21.01 -31.47
C LYS A 83 -17.40 -21.57 -31.23
N SER A 84 -16.78 -22.07 -32.30
CA SER A 84 -15.36 -22.41 -32.28
C SER A 84 -14.59 -21.21 -31.81
N ALA A 85 -14.45 -21.08 -30.50
CA ALA A 85 -13.46 -20.19 -29.92
C ALA A 85 -12.14 -20.89 -30.21
N SER A 86 -11.46 -20.48 -31.29
CA SER A 86 -10.00 -20.59 -31.30
C SER A 86 -9.57 -20.19 -29.91
N ALA A 87 -8.85 -21.09 -29.20
CA ALA A 87 -8.31 -20.79 -27.89
C ALA A 87 -7.76 -19.34 -27.97
N PRO A 88 -8.22 -18.43 -27.11
CA PRO A 88 -7.65 -17.10 -27.15
C PRO A 88 -6.15 -17.35 -27.02
N ALA A 89 -5.40 -16.97 -28.05
CA ALA A 89 -3.98 -16.83 -27.89
C ALA A 89 -3.88 -15.86 -26.71
N TYR A 90 -3.61 -16.38 -25.51
CA TYR A 90 -3.13 -15.57 -24.41
C TYR A 90 -1.83 -14.97 -24.93
N ALA A 91 -1.95 -13.94 -25.75
CA ALA A 91 -0.87 -13.04 -25.98
C ALA A 91 -0.43 -12.67 -24.58
N SER A 92 0.73 -13.14 -24.19
CA SER A 92 1.30 -12.87 -22.90
C SER A 92 1.45 -11.35 -22.80
N PHE A 93 0.39 -10.68 -22.30
CA PHE A 93 0.49 -9.32 -21.76
C PHE A 93 1.30 -9.33 -20.45
N VAL A 94 2.31 -10.19 -20.40
CA VAL A 94 3.37 -10.05 -19.43
C VAL A 94 4.20 -8.90 -19.98
N THR A 95 3.80 -7.67 -19.67
CA THR A 95 4.74 -6.57 -19.61
C THR A 95 5.81 -7.06 -18.66
N ARG A 96 6.90 -7.60 -19.20
CA ARG A 96 8.09 -7.84 -18.40
C ARG A 96 8.55 -6.43 -18.01
N PHE A 97 8.18 -6.01 -16.79
CA PHE A 97 8.91 -4.96 -16.13
C PHE A 97 10.33 -5.49 -16.03
N ARG A 98 11.20 -5.09 -16.97
CA ARG A 98 12.63 -5.24 -16.76
C ARG A 98 12.94 -4.31 -15.61
N GLU A 99 13.28 -4.87 -14.47
CA GLU A 99 13.98 -4.14 -13.43
C GLU A 99 15.29 -3.70 -14.09
N GLU A 100 15.37 -2.44 -14.45
CA GLU A 100 16.63 -1.85 -14.88
C GLU A 100 17.50 -1.82 -13.61
N GLU A 101 18.64 -2.50 -13.63
CA GLU A 101 19.60 -2.44 -12.54
C GLU A 101 20.28 -1.07 -12.56
N TYR A 102 20.07 -0.29 -11.53
CA TYR A 102 20.75 0.99 -11.31
C TYR A 102 21.86 0.81 -10.28
N LEU A 103 22.91 1.63 -10.40
CA LEU A 103 23.97 1.76 -9.41
C LEU A 103 23.38 2.20 -8.06
N ALA A 104 22.48 3.17 -8.08
CA ALA A 104 21.77 3.64 -6.91
C ALA A 104 20.40 4.24 -7.28
N ASP A 105 19.40 3.97 -6.46
CA ASP A 105 18.10 4.64 -6.52
C ASP A 105 17.96 5.59 -5.33
N LEU A 106 18.21 6.88 -5.56
CA LEU A 106 18.08 7.95 -4.56
C LEU A 106 16.63 8.46 -4.44
N THR A 107 15.71 7.93 -5.24
CA THR A 107 14.28 8.31 -5.21
C THR A 107 13.47 7.43 -4.28
N ALA A 108 13.97 6.23 -4.00
CA ALA A 108 13.28 5.25 -3.20
C ALA A 108 13.55 5.49 -1.71
N ASN A 109 12.49 5.76 -0.97
CA ASN A 109 12.53 5.79 0.48
C ASN A 109 12.45 4.35 1.02
N ASN A 110 13.45 3.55 0.68
CA ASN A 110 13.55 2.14 1.08
C ASN A 110 13.94 2.03 2.55
N ILE A 111 13.47 0.96 3.18
CA ILE A 111 13.92 0.55 4.51
C ILE A 111 15.04 -0.46 4.30
N GLN A 112 16.04 -0.44 5.19
CA GLN A 112 17.04 -1.50 5.23
C GLN A 112 16.38 -2.81 5.65
N TYR A 113 16.17 -3.72 4.70
CA TYR A 113 15.47 -5.00 4.95
C TYR A 113 16.19 -5.90 5.93
N ASP A 114 17.51 -5.81 6.02
CA ASP A 114 18.37 -6.53 6.99
C ASP A 114 18.13 -6.10 8.44
N LYS A 115 17.55 -4.92 8.66
CA LYS A 115 17.21 -4.39 9.99
C LYS A 115 15.89 -4.92 10.54
N PHE A 116 15.06 -5.57 9.72
CA PHE A 116 13.82 -6.15 10.21
C PHE A 116 14.09 -7.23 11.25
N PRO A 117 13.41 -7.22 12.40
CA PRO A 117 13.72 -8.13 13.51
C PRO A 117 13.11 -9.52 13.31
N PHE A 118 13.53 -10.25 12.25
CA PHE A 118 12.98 -11.54 11.83
C PHE A 118 12.84 -12.55 12.97
N ALA A 119 13.87 -12.73 13.79
CA ALA A 119 13.83 -13.71 14.88
C ALA A 119 12.74 -13.38 15.92
N THR A 120 12.60 -12.09 16.27
CA THR A 120 11.59 -11.62 17.22
C THR A 120 10.19 -11.76 16.60
N TRP A 121 10.03 -11.33 15.33
CA TRP A 121 8.76 -11.44 14.62
C TRP A 121 8.31 -12.89 14.48
N ALA A 122 9.20 -13.79 14.06
CA ALA A 122 8.90 -15.22 13.96
C ALA A 122 8.50 -15.85 15.31
N LYS A 123 9.16 -15.44 16.41
CA LYS A 123 8.78 -15.86 17.77
C LYS A 123 7.37 -15.42 18.11
N ILE A 124 7.04 -14.13 17.86
CA ILE A 124 5.72 -13.57 18.14
C ILE A 124 4.65 -14.25 17.30
N MET A 125 4.88 -14.44 16.00
CA MET A 125 3.95 -15.13 15.10
C MET A 125 3.64 -16.54 15.60
N ARG A 126 4.66 -17.28 16.06
CA ARG A 126 4.47 -18.62 16.62
C ARG A 126 3.63 -18.57 17.91
N GLN A 127 3.89 -17.63 18.80
CA GLN A 127 3.08 -17.43 20.01
C GLN A 127 1.63 -17.09 19.66
N THR A 128 1.43 -16.16 18.73
CA THR A 128 0.10 -15.76 18.24
C THR A 128 -0.70 -16.97 17.75
N LEU A 129 -0.09 -17.85 16.96
CA LEU A 129 -0.74 -19.07 16.47
C LEU A 129 -1.14 -20.04 17.60
N THR A 130 -0.36 -20.07 18.67
CA THR A 130 -0.63 -20.94 19.83
C THR A 130 -1.69 -20.35 20.76
N ASP A 131 -1.63 -19.04 21.03
CA ASP A 131 -2.43 -18.39 22.06
C ASP A 131 -3.86 -18.04 21.61
N TYR A 132 -4.07 -17.83 20.29
CA TYR A 132 -5.32 -17.27 19.76
C TYR A 132 -6.09 -18.20 18.81
N ASP A 133 -5.71 -19.41 18.72
CA ASP A 133 -6.20 -20.47 17.81
C ASP A 133 -7.55 -20.16 17.09
N THR A 134 -8.71 -20.29 17.80
CA THR A 134 -10.04 -20.06 17.22
C THR A 134 -10.36 -18.58 16.96
N SER A 135 -9.75 -17.65 17.67
CA SER A 135 -9.96 -16.21 17.47
C SER A 135 -9.37 -15.73 16.14
N LEU A 136 -8.28 -16.36 15.70
CA LEU A 136 -7.64 -16.08 14.41
C LEU A 136 -8.51 -16.48 13.20
N LEU A 137 -9.46 -17.39 13.40
CA LEU A 137 -10.35 -17.89 12.36
C LEU A 137 -11.61 -17.03 12.18
N LYS A 138 -11.86 -16.09 13.09
CA LYS A 138 -13.02 -15.19 13.01
C LYS A 138 -12.77 -14.04 12.04
N THR A 139 -13.85 -13.55 11.46
CA THR A 139 -13.80 -12.32 10.65
C THR A 139 -13.32 -11.16 11.52
N VAL A 140 -12.32 -10.44 11.02
CA VAL A 140 -11.79 -9.25 11.71
C VAL A 140 -12.84 -8.13 11.66
N PRO A 141 -13.13 -7.46 12.80
CA PRO A 141 -14.04 -6.30 12.82
C PRO A 141 -13.63 -5.23 11.81
N PHE A 142 -14.60 -4.45 11.35
CA PHE A 142 -14.40 -3.40 10.33
C PHE A 142 -13.28 -2.41 10.67
N ASN A 143 -13.07 -2.13 11.94
CA ASN A 143 -12.05 -1.21 12.45
C ASN A 143 -10.77 -1.90 12.95
N GLY A 144 -10.65 -3.22 12.76
CA GLY A 144 -9.50 -4.02 13.18
C GLY A 144 -9.69 -4.69 14.55
N VAL A 145 -8.75 -5.56 14.89
CA VAL A 145 -8.75 -6.31 16.16
C VAL A 145 -8.61 -5.35 17.33
N GLU A 146 -9.47 -5.47 18.33
CA GLU A 146 -9.48 -4.63 19.52
C GLU A 146 -8.11 -4.58 20.22
N LYS A 147 -7.46 -5.74 20.36
CA LYS A 147 -6.13 -5.83 20.98
C LYS A 147 -5.10 -4.94 20.26
N LEU A 148 -5.10 -4.90 18.92
CA LEU A 148 -4.20 -4.01 18.19
C LEU A 148 -4.58 -2.54 18.39
N ARG A 149 -5.87 -2.22 18.37
CA ARG A 149 -6.34 -0.83 18.57
C ARG A 149 -5.98 -0.30 19.97
N VAL A 150 -6.11 -1.14 21.01
CA VAL A 150 -5.66 -0.81 22.36
C VAL A 150 -4.15 -0.59 22.39
N ALA A 151 -3.36 -1.49 21.82
CA ALA A 151 -1.90 -1.36 21.77
C ALA A 151 -1.44 -0.09 21.00
N ILE A 152 -2.14 0.28 19.92
CA ILE A 152 -1.90 1.53 19.18
C ILE A 152 -2.24 2.74 20.05
N ALA A 153 -3.39 2.75 20.72
CA ALA A 153 -3.80 3.86 21.60
C ALA A 153 -2.78 4.09 22.73
N GLU A 154 -2.29 3.02 23.36
CA GLU A 154 -1.25 3.12 24.39
C GLU A 154 0.08 3.63 23.82
N HIS A 155 0.47 3.17 22.62
CA HIS A 155 1.66 3.65 21.94
C HIS A 155 1.56 5.15 21.65
N LEU A 156 0.44 5.61 21.08
CA LEU A 156 0.18 7.03 20.78
C LEU A 156 0.20 7.89 22.05
N TYR A 157 -0.36 7.39 23.16
CA TYR A 157 -0.32 8.10 24.42
C TYR A 157 1.12 8.29 24.93
N ARG A 158 1.92 7.23 24.93
CA ARG A 158 3.30 7.25 25.44
C ARG A 158 4.27 8.08 24.60
N TYR A 159 4.12 8.04 23.28
CA TYR A 159 5.09 8.63 22.36
C TYR A 159 4.63 9.94 21.74
N ARG A 160 3.32 10.16 21.61
CA ARG A 160 2.75 11.32 20.93
C ARG A 160 1.91 12.21 21.85
N GLY A 161 1.68 11.80 23.09
CA GLY A 161 0.81 12.50 24.03
C GLY A 161 -0.66 12.50 23.62
N MET A 162 -1.05 11.63 22.68
CA MET A 162 -2.41 11.54 22.16
C MET A 162 -3.30 10.72 23.10
N GLN A 163 -4.40 11.28 23.56
CA GLN A 163 -5.42 10.58 24.34
C GLN A 163 -6.57 10.19 23.41
N VAL A 164 -6.50 8.99 22.85
CA VAL A 164 -7.48 8.49 21.89
C VAL A 164 -8.15 7.22 22.40
N SER A 165 -9.47 7.10 22.17
CA SER A 165 -10.18 5.85 22.41
C SER A 165 -9.75 4.80 21.36
N PRO A 166 -9.49 3.55 21.75
CA PRO A 166 -9.29 2.48 20.79
C PRO A 166 -10.44 2.33 19.79
N ASP A 167 -11.66 2.72 20.16
CA ASP A 167 -12.83 2.64 19.28
C ASP A 167 -12.84 3.71 18.17
N HIS A 168 -12.02 4.75 18.29
CA HIS A 168 -11.82 5.76 17.24
C HIS A 168 -10.71 5.39 16.25
N ILE A 169 -10.07 4.23 16.41
CA ILE A 169 -8.99 3.75 15.57
C ILE A 169 -9.53 2.82 14.49
N ILE A 170 -9.20 3.10 13.23
CA ILE A 170 -9.46 2.24 12.08
C ILE A 170 -8.12 1.69 11.56
N VAL A 171 -7.97 0.38 11.57
CA VAL A 171 -6.81 -0.33 11.02
C VAL A 171 -7.08 -0.66 9.54
N GLY A 172 -6.10 -0.47 8.69
CA GLY A 172 -6.23 -0.76 7.25
C GLY A 172 -4.93 -1.16 6.57
N ALA A 173 -5.04 -1.74 5.39
CA ALA A 173 -3.91 -2.26 4.60
C ALA A 173 -3.07 -1.14 3.96
N GLY A 174 -2.47 -0.30 4.81
CA GLY A 174 -1.64 0.84 4.43
C GLY A 174 -2.43 2.11 4.14
N THR A 175 -1.69 3.20 3.93
CA THR A 175 -2.28 4.54 3.80
C THR A 175 -3.20 4.70 2.60
N GLU A 176 -2.91 4.06 1.47
CA GLU A 176 -3.75 4.13 0.26
C GLU A 176 -5.17 3.62 0.52
N TYR A 177 -5.31 2.51 1.26
CA TYR A 177 -6.61 2.00 1.69
C TYR A 177 -7.31 2.97 2.64
N LEU A 178 -6.57 3.49 3.63
CA LEU A 178 -7.12 4.44 4.62
C LEU A 178 -7.60 5.73 3.94
N TYR A 179 -6.83 6.28 3.00
CA TYR A 179 -7.26 7.43 2.20
C TYR A 179 -8.52 7.10 1.39
N SER A 180 -8.59 5.96 0.72
CA SER A 180 -9.78 5.55 -0.02
C SER A 180 -11.04 5.53 0.89
N ARG A 181 -10.90 5.04 2.13
CA ARG A 181 -12.00 5.06 3.12
C ARG A 181 -12.34 6.47 3.59
N LEU A 182 -11.32 7.28 3.83
CA LEU A 182 -11.50 8.67 4.24
C LEU A 182 -12.25 9.49 3.17
N LEU A 183 -11.89 9.33 1.89
CA LEU A 183 -12.57 10.02 0.79
C LEU A 183 -14.04 9.62 0.68
N GLN A 184 -14.36 8.34 0.88
CA GLN A 184 -15.73 7.86 0.92
C GLN A 184 -16.50 8.43 2.11
N LEU A 185 -15.86 8.51 3.28
CA LEU A 185 -16.45 9.04 4.51
C LEU A 185 -16.77 10.54 4.41
N LEU A 186 -15.84 11.33 3.91
CA LEU A 186 -16.00 12.78 3.77
C LEU A 186 -16.93 13.15 2.61
N GLY A 187 -16.96 12.31 1.57
CA GLY A 187 -17.86 12.47 0.42
C GLY A 187 -17.34 13.47 -0.61
N LYS A 188 -18.10 13.59 -1.72
CA LYS A 188 -17.70 14.39 -2.89
C LYS A 188 -17.71 15.91 -2.69
N ASN A 189 -18.35 16.39 -1.62
CA ASN A 189 -18.41 17.82 -1.32
C ASN A 189 -17.13 18.31 -0.60
N ALA A 190 -16.28 17.40 -0.12
CA ALA A 190 -15.02 17.77 0.48
C ALA A 190 -14.05 18.28 -0.60
N LYS A 191 -13.41 19.42 -0.35
CA LYS A 191 -12.30 19.95 -1.15
C LYS A 191 -11.03 19.91 -0.34
N PHE A 192 -10.04 19.17 -0.81
CA PHE A 192 -8.77 18.99 -0.10
C PHE A 192 -7.75 20.04 -0.51
N GLY A 193 -7.08 20.64 0.48
CA GLY A 193 -5.91 21.48 0.28
C GLY A 193 -4.64 20.68 0.57
N VAL A 194 -3.73 20.59 -0.40
CA VAL A 194 -2.43 19.90 -0.25
C VAL A 194 -1.29 20.90 -0.27
N GLU A 195 -0.23 20.62 0.46
CA GLU A 195 0.95 21.49 0.55
C GLU A 195 1.69 21.59 -0.79
N ASN A 196 2.21 22.76 -1.15
CA ASN A 196 3.00 23.02 -2.35
C ASN A 196 4.37 23.63 -1.97
N PRO A 197 5.49 22.92 -2.19
CA PRO A 197 5.62 21.54 -2.75
C PRO A 197 4.97 20.49 -1.86
N GLY A 198 4.62 19.32 -2.42
CA GLY A 198 3.97 18.26 -1.67
C GLY A 198 4.05 16.87 -2.34
N TYR A 199 3.60 15.86 -1.63
CA TYR A 199 3.67 14.48 -2.09
C TYR A 199 2.62 14.19 -3.16
N ARG A 200 3.06 14.16 -4.43
CA ARG A 200 2.17 14.02 -5.60
C ARG A 200 1.30 12.75 -5.63
N LYS A 201 1.67 11.69 -4.95
CA LYS A 201 0.86 10.48 -4.90
C LYS A 201 -0.50 10.72 -4.24
N ILE A 202 -0.57 11.65 -3.27
CA ILE A 202 -1.80 11.99 -2.58
C ILE A 202 -2.82 12.62 -3.52
N THR A 203 -2.39 13.54 -4.40
CA THR A 203 -3.31 14.17 -5.35
C THR A 203 -3.87 13.18 -6.36
N LYS A 204 -3.06 12.18 -6.78
CA LYS A 204 -3.54 11.08 -7.61
C LYS A 204 -4.61 10.24 -6.91
N LEU A 205 -4.47 10.01 -5.60
CA LEU A 205 -5.52 9.32 -4.82
C LEU A 205 -6.81 10.14 -4.77
N TYR A 206 -6.71 11.47 -4.64
CA TYR A 206 -7.88 12.36 -4.67
C TYR A 206 -8.55 12.37 -6.03
N GLU A 207 -7.78 12.45 -7.13
CA GLU A 207 -8.28 12.37 -8.50
C GLU A 207 -9.04 11.06 -8.76
N VAL A 208 -8.42 9.92 -8.42
CA VAL A 208 -9.05 8.60 -8.56
C VAL A 208 -10.26 8.45 -7.65
N GLY A 209 -10.22 9.04 -6.45
CA GLY A 209 -11.33 9.08 -5.51
C GLY A 209 -12.49 9.99 -5.92
N GLY A 210 -12.29 10.82 -6.96
CA GLY A 210 -13.32 11.72 -7.50
C GLY A 210 -13.67 12.87 -6.56
N VAL A 211 -12.74 13.33 -5.72
CA VAL A 211 -12.89 14.49 -4.84
C VAL A 211 -12.11 15.68 -5.38
N ALA A 212 -12.62 16.88 -5.11
CA ALA A 212 -11.95 18.11 -5.48
C ALA A 212 -10.71 18.33 -4.59
N TRP A 213 -9.64 18.85 -5.19
CA TRP A 213 -8.44 19.25 -4.47
C TRP A 213 -7.81 20.49 -5.10
N ASP A 214 -6.99 21.18 -4.33
CA ASP A 214 -6.19 22.30 -4.78
C ASP A 214 -4.88 22.34 -3.98
N TYR A 215 -3.84 22.99 -4.51
CA TYR A 215 -2.62 23.20 -3.75
C TYR A 215 -2.73 24.45 -2.89
N VAL A 216 -2.03 24.43 -1.76
CA VAL A 216 -1.87 25.54 -0.84
C VAL A 216 -0.38 25.75 -0.62
N ASP A 217 0.11 26.95 -0.88
CA ASP A 217 1.53 27.23 -0.74
C ASP A 217 1.99 27.12 0.71
N ILE A 218 3.24 26.71 0.88
CA ILE A 218 3.90 26.78 2.18
C ILE A 218 4.86 27.94 2.24
N ASP A 219 5.10 28.42 3.44
CA ASP A 219 6.17 29.34 3.79
C ASP A 219 7.17 28.69 4.77
N GLY A 220 8.02 29.47 5.42
CA GLY A 220 8.97 28.96 6.42
C GLY A 220 8.31 28.35 7.68
N GLN A 221 6.99 28.41 7.80
CA GLN A 221 6.22 27.87 8.92
C GLN A 221 5.24 26.75 8.50
N GLY A 222 5.11 26.42 7.22
CA GLY A 222 4.22 25.40 6.70
C GLY A 222 3.07 25.97 5.88
N MET A 223 1.96 25.24 5.78
CA MET A 223 0.80 25.62 4.97
C MET A 223 0.24 27.00 5.33
N LYS A 224 0.01 27.84 4.31
CA LYS A 224 -0.55 29.19 4.47
C LYS A 224 -2.05 29.10 4.70
N VAL A 225 -2.49 29.49 5.90
CA VAL A 225 -3.89 29.32 6.34
C VAL A 225 -4.85 30.24 5.57
N GLU A 226 -4.41 31.45 5.19
CA GLU A 226 -5.21 32.39 4.40
C GLU A 226 -5.65 31.81 3.05
N GLN A 227 -4.81 31.00 2.41
CA GLN A 227 -5.16 30.38 1.12
C GLN A 227 -6.23 29.27 1.25
N LEU A 228 -6.43 28.72 2.44
CA LEU A 228 -7.48 27.73 2.66
C LEU A 228 -8.87 28.36 2.46
N GLU A 229 -9.08 29.57 2.91
CA GLU A 229 -10.34 30.29 2.70
C GLU A 229 -10.48 30.80 1.28
N GLU A 230 -9.45 31.41 0.72
CA GLU A 230 -9.44 31.92 -0.64
C GLU A 230 -9.79 30.82 -1.67
N LYS A 231 -9.31 29.61 -1.41
CA LYS A 231 -9.53 28.43 -2.28
C LYS A 231 -10.72 27.59 -1.86
N CYS A 232 -11.52 28.02 -0.89
CA CYS A 232 -12.69 27.28 -0.36
C CYS A 232 -12.32 25.82 0.02
N ILE A 233 -11.19 25.63 0.70
CA ILE A 233 -10.76 24.32 1.20
C ILE A 233 -11.60 23.93 2.42
N THR A 234 -12.02 22.68 2.47
CA THR A 234 -12.73 22.10 3.63
C THR A 234 -11.88 21.10 4.40
N VAL A 235 -10.87 20.54 3.78
CA VAL A 235 -9.96 19.57 4.41
C VAL A 235 -8.52 19.95 4.12
N ALA A 236 -7.79 20.41 5.13
CA ALA A 236 -6.36 20.70 5.01
C ALA A 236 -5.55 19.41 5.23
N HIS A 237 -4.73 19.01 4.26
CA HIS A 237 -3.85 17.84 4.37
C HIS A 237 -2.43 18.32 4.60
N VAL A 238 -1.87 18.00 5.78
CA VAL A 238 -0.56 18.48 6.23
C VAL A 238 0.28 17.36 6.84
N SER A 239 1.62 17.52 6.76
CA SER A 239 2.60 16.68 7.46
C SER A 239 3.41 17.57 8.42
N PRO A 240 2.88 17.91 9.60
CA PRO A 240 3.40 18.99 10.43
C PRO A 240 4.71 18.67 11.14
N GLU A 241 5.09 17.41 11.27
CA GLU A 241 6.31 17.00 11.96
C GLU A 241 7.54 16.93 11.08
N HIS A 242 7.32 16.51 9.85
CA HIS A 242 8.35 16.35 8.86
C HIS A 242 7.73 16.45 7.47
N HIS A 243 7.60 17.68 7.01
CA HIS A 243 6.99 17.95 5.69
C HIS A 243 7.78 17.33 4.56
N PHE A 244 7.17 16.46 3.77
CA PHE A 244 7.80 15.92 2.58
C PHE A 244 7.46 16.77 1.34
N PRO A 245 8.46 17.16 0.51
CA PRO A 245 9.87 16.75 0.58
C PRO A 245 10.81 17.75 1.26
N ILE A 246 10.32 18.88 1.79
CA ILE A 246 11.20 19.95 2.27
C ILE A 246 11.84 19.65 3.64
N GLY A 247 11.26 18.76 4.45
CA GLY A 247 11.75 18.46 5.79
C GLY A 247 11.39 19.51 6.86
N LEU A 248 10.52 20.46 6.52
CA LEU A 248 10.08 21.50 7.43
C LEU A 248 9.29 20.94 8.61
N VAL A 249 9.58 21.42 9.80
CA VAL A 249 8.78 21.18 11.01
C VAL A 249 7.86 22.38 11.23
N MET A 250 6.55 22.15 11.23
CA MET A 250 5.55 23.18 11.45
C MET A 250 5.57 23.66 12.91
N PRO A 251 5.84 24.96 13.17
CA PRO A 251 5.87 25.50 14.52
C PRO A 251 4.48 25.54 15.16
N VAL A 252 4.44 25.56 16.49
CA VAL A 252 3.19 25.51 17.27
C VAL A 252 2.20 26.62 16.90
N GLY A 253 2.69 27.81 16.56
CA GLY A 253 1.83 28.93 16.13
C GLY A 253 1.00 28.58 14.91
N ARG A 254 1.63 28.06 13.85
CA ARG A 254 0.95 27.66 12.61
C ARG A 254 -0.02 26.47 12.85
N ARG A 255 0.35 25.53 13.72
CA ARG A 255 -0.57 24.45 14.12
C ARG A 255 -1.83 24.99 14.78
N GLN A 256 -1.69 25.99 15.65
CA GLN A 256 -2.83 26.65 16.30
C GLN A 256 -3.69 27.46 15.31
N GLU A 257 -3.09 28.09 14.30
CA GLU A 257 -3.82 28.78 13.23
C GLU A 257 -4.68 27.81 12.44
N LEU A 258 -4.12 26.66 12.04
CA LEU A 258 -4.85 25.59 11.33
C LEU A 258 -5.98 24.99 12.19
N LEU A 259 -5.72 24.74 13.48
CA LEU A 259 -6.73 24.22 14.41
C LEU A 259 -7.88 25.22 14.61
N ARG A 260 -7.58 26.52 14.65
CA ARG A 260 -8.60 27.57 14.72
C ARG A 260 -9.43 27.62 13.45
N TRP A 261 -8.78 27.65 12.28
CA TRP A 261 -9.46 27.58 10.98
C TRP A 261 -10.41 26.38 10.87
N ALA A 262 -9.99 25.20 11.31
CA ALA A 262 -10.81 24.00 11.27
C ALA A 262 -11.99 24.07 12.27
N ALA A 263 -11.86 24.82 13.37
CA ALA A 263 -12.90 24.96 14.38
C ALA A 263 -14.01 25.97 13.98
N GLU A 264 -13.75 26.85 13.03
CA GLU A 264 -14.70 27.89 12.59
C GLU A 264 -15.92 27.34 11.85
N GLU A 265 -15.76 26.20 11.12
CA GLU A 265 -16.83 25.61 10.35
C GLU A 265 -17.01 24.11 10.67
N PRO A 266 -18.25 23.61 10.75
CA PRO A 266 -18.54 22.23 11.17
C PRO A 266 -17.96 21.13 10.28
N GLU A 267 -17.80 21.39 8.99
CA GLU A 267 -17.33 20.42 7.99
C GLU A 267 -15.85 20.62 7.60
N ARG A 268 -15.11 21.49 8.32
CA ARG A 268 -13.68 21.65 8.14
C ARG A 268 -12.94 20.62 8.99
N TYR A 269 -11.95 19.96 8.39
CA TYR A 269 -11.08 18.99 9.04
C TYR A 269 -9.62 19.19 8.64
N ILE A 270 -8.73 18.65 9.45
CA ILE A 270 -7.30 18.57 9.14
C ILE A 270 -6.93 17.08 9.06
N VAL A 271 -6.31 16.67 7.98
CA VAL A 271 -5.64 15.37 7.88
C VAL A 271 -4.18 15.58 8.26
N GLU A 272 -3.79 15.05 9.40
CA GLU A 272 -2.41 14.99 9.86
C GLU A 272 -1.80 13.67 9.37
N ASP A 273 -1.01 13.74 8.28
CA ASP A 273 -0.29 12.59 7.72
C ASP A 273 1.09 12.48 8.38
N ASP A 274 1.20 11.54 9.28
CA ASP A 274 2.36 11.36 10.16
C ASP A 274 3.13 10.08 9.77
N PHE A 275 3.79 10.12 8.61
CA PHE A 275 4.36 8.94 7.96
C PHE A 275 5.73 8.49 8.48
N ASP A 276 6.50 9.37 9.17
CA ASP A 276 7.88 9.09 9.62
C ASP A 276 8.28 9.78 10.95
N CYS A 277 7.31 10.12 11.78
CA CYS A 277 7.51 10.82 13.05
C CYS A 277 8.46 10.10 14.03
N GLU A 278 8.57 8.79 13.90
CA GLU A 278 9.47 7.97 14.71
C GLU A 278 10.94 8.25 14.39
N PHE A 279 11.27 8.74 13.18
CA PHE A 279 12.64 8.97 12.71
C PHE A 279 13.17 10.38 13.02
N ARG A 280 12.83 10.91 14.17
CA ARG A 280 13.43 12.17 14.64
C ARG A 280 14.82 11.92 15.18
N MET A 281 15.83 12.48 14.50
CA MET A 281 17.26 12.27 14.83
C MET A 281 17.74 13.18 15.97
N VAL A 282 17.11 14.35 16.14
CA VAL A 282 17.50 15.38 17.11
C VAL A 282 16.31 15.81 17.97
N GLY A 283 16.52 15.90 19.29
CA GLY A 283 15.52 16.36 20.23
C GLY A 283 14.52 15.27 20.67
N LYS A 284 13.42 15.71 21.30
CA LYS A 284 12.32 14.86 21.74
C LYS A 284 11.25 14.76 20.64
N PRO A 285 10.41 13.71 20.63
CA PRO A 285 9.21 13.69 19.79
C PRO A 285 8.38 14.97 19.95
N ILE A 286 7.89 15.49 18.84
CA ILE A 286 7.01 16.67 18.85
C ILE A 286 5.58 16.20 19.09
N PRO A 287 4.79 16.89 19.94
CA PRO A 287 3.37 16.56 20.09
C PRO A 287 2.62 16.68 18.75
N SER A 288 1.74 15.75 18.45
CA SER A 288 0.91 15.79 17.23
C SER A 288 -0.08 16.96 17.29
N MET A 289 -0.60 17.39 16.14
CA MET A 289 -1.71 18.34 16.11
C MET A 289 -2.96 17.76 16.76
N GLN A 290 -3.19 16.44 16.56
CA GLN A 290 -4.30 15.74 17.20
C GLN A 290 -4.25 15.85 18.74
N SER A 291 -3.07 15.79 19.37
CA SER A 291 -2.93 15.95 20.83
C SER A 291 -3.27 17.36 21.33
N MET A 292 -3.23 18.37 20.44
CA MET A 292 -3.55 19.78 20.71
C MET A 292 -5.01 20.09 20.37
N ASP A 293 -5.70 19.22 19.64
CA ASP A 293 -7.05 19.45 19.12
C ASP A 293 -8.11 19.28 20.20
N ARG A 294 -8.75 20.39 20.58
CA ARG A 294 -9.86 20.42 21.54
C ARG A 294 -11.24 20.42 20.90
N ASN A 295 -11.27 20.55 19.55
CA ASN A 295 -12.52 20.72 18.80
C ASN A 295 -12.88 19.46 17.98
N HIS A 296 -12.07 18.40 18.09
CA HIS A 296 -12.27 17.14 17.35
C HIS A 296 -12.33 17.36 15.83
N ARG A 297 -11.29 18.02 15.27
CA ARG A 297 -11.16 18.36 13.85
C ARG A 297 -10.02 17.65 13.16
N VAL A 298 -9.10 17.02 13.91
CA VAL A 298 -7.94 16.37 13.33
C VAL A 298 -8.20 14.88 13.10
N ILE A 299 -7.99 14.46 11.86
CA ILE A 299 -7.95 13.09 11.41
C ILE A 299 -6.47 12.72 11.35
N TYR A 300 -6.02 11.82 12.21
CA TYR A 300 -4.63 11.42 12.26
C TYR A 300 -4.42 10.12 11.48
N ILE A 301 -3.40 10.08 10.62
CA ILE A 301 -3.04 8.90 9.82
C ILE A 301 -1.58 8.55 10.03
N ASN A 302 -1.29 7.27 10.28
CA ASN A 302 0.06 6.75 10.39
C ASN A 302 0.15 5.32 9.82
N THR A 303 1.37 4.83 9.63
CA THR A 303 1.65 3.49 9.06
C THR A 303 2.89 2.85 9.66
N PHE A 304 2.83 1.55 9.91
CA PHE A 304 4.00 0.77 10.28
C PHE A 304 4.89 0.38 9.09
N SER A 305 4.51 0.78 7.87
CA SER A 305 5.28 0.41 6.64
C SER A 305 6.68 1.01 6.62
N LYS A 306 6.89 2.18 7.25
CA LYS A 306 8.21 2.84 7.33
C LYS A 306 9.04 2.41 8.53
N THR A 307 8.39 1.95 9.57
CA THR A 307 9.04 1.57 10.83
C THR A 307 9.31 0.07 10.92
N MET A 308 8.54 -0.73 10.19
CA MET A 308 8.71 -2.18 10.12
C MET A 308 9.18 -2.60 8.73
N VAL A 309 8.28 -2.97 7.84
CA VAL A 309 8.55 -3.27 6.41
C VAL A 309 7.34 -2.90 5.56
N PRO A 310 7.56 -2.47 4.30
CA PRO A 310 6.44 -2.09 3.41
C PRO A 310 5.44 -3.22 3.15
N SER A 311 5.91 -4.48 3.13
CA SER A 311 5.08 -5.66 2.86
C SER A 311 4.10 -6.00 3.98
N LEU A 312 4.31 -5.52 5.20
CA LEU A 312 3.40 -5.74 6.34
C LEU A 312 2.04 -5.06 6.13
N ARG A 313 2.01 -3.96 5.38
CA ARG A 313 0.79 -3.25 4.99
C ARG A 313 -0.16 -2.94 6.15
N ILE A 314 0.34 -2.58 7.32
CA ILE A 314 -0.48 -2.13 8.44
C ILE A 314 -0.34 -0.62 8.58
N GLY A 315 -1.47 0.07 8.45
CA GLY A 315 -1.63 1.48 8.79
C GLY A 315 -2.87 1.65 9.66
N TYR A 316 -3.02 2.83 10.21
CA TYR A 316 -4.20 3.17 10.99
C TYR A 316 -4.54 4.66 10.85
N MET A 317 -5.81 4.98 11.06
CA MET A 317 -6.29 6.34 11.21
C MET A 317 -7.08 6.48 12.51
N VAL A 318 -6.98 7.65 13.13
CA VAL A 318 -7.76 8.04 14.29
C VAL A 318 -8.78 9.07 13.83
N LEU A 319 -10.06 8.74 13.97
CA LEU A 319 -11.16 9.60 13.56
C LEU A 319 -11.70 10.41 14.72
N PRO A 320 -12.04 11.71 14.51
CA PRO A 320 -12.89 12.46 15.42
C PRO A 320 -14.24 11.76 15.65
N GLU A 321 -14.84 11.97 16.82
CA GLU A 321 -16.08 11.29 17.25
C GLU A 321 -17.18 11.34 16.18
N LYS A 322 -17.52 12.52 15.66
CA LYS A 322 -18.54 12.67 14.61
C LYS A 322 -18.26 11.87 13.35
N LEU A 323 -17.00 11.83 12.94
CA LEU A 323 -16.61 11.03 11.77
C LEU A 323 -16.62 9.54 12.08
N MET A 324 -16.31 9.13 13.31
CA MET A 324 -16.41 7.74 13.72
C MET A 324 -17.86 7.25 13.78
N GLU A 325 -18.78 8.06 14.31
CA GLU A 325 -20.23 7.78 14.27
C GLU A 325 -20.73 7.62 12.82
N ARG A 326 -20.31 8.55 11.94
CA ARG A 326 -20.63 8.48 10.51
C ARG A 326 -20.03 7.22 9.88
N TYR A 327 -18.78 6.86 10.21
CA TYR A 327 -18.14 5.64 9.71
C TYR A 327 -18.91 4.40 10.13
N ILE A 328 -19.29 4.29 11.40
CA ILE A 328 -20.08 3.17 11.93
C ILE A 328 -21.42 3.08 11.22
N SER A 329 -22.13 4.19 11.04
CA SER A 329 -23.47 4.18 10.42
C SER A 329 -23.46 3.87 8.93
N THR A 330 -22.39 4.18 8.21
CA THR A 330 -22.34 4.09 6.74
C THR A 330 -21.39 3.05 6.19
N MET A 331 -20.37 2.63 6.96
CA MET A 331 -19.25 1.84 6.45
C MET A 331 -18.92 0.60 7.30
N ASN A 332 -19.67 0.29 8.36
CA ASN A 332 -19.42 -0.85 9.24
C ASN A 332 -19.60 -2.22 8.56
N PHE A 333 -20.18 -2.26 7.37
CA PHE A 333 -20.34 -3.49 6.59
C PHE A 333 -19.05 -3.97 5.91
N TYR A 334 -18.03 -3.11 5.84
CA TYR A 334 -16.71 -3.52 5.34
C TYR A 334 -15.99 -4.40 6.35
N SER A 335 -15.26 -5.40 5.86
CA SER A 335 -14.30 -6.13 6.69
C SER A 335 -12.96 -5.40 6.70
N CYS A 336 -12.23 -5.49 7.80
CA CYS A 336 -10.86 -5.00 7.85
C CYS A 336 -9.99 -5.78 6.86
N THR A 337 -9.12 -5.07 6.13
CA THR A 337 -8.28 -5.64 5.07
C THR A 337 -6.96 -6.22 5.57
N VAL A 338 -6.61 -5.99 6.83
CA VAL A 338 -5.41 -6.54 7.43
C VAL A 338 -5.74 -7.89 8.08
N SER A 339 -4.90 -8.88 7.82
CA SER A 339 -5.04 -10.22 8.41
C SER A 339 -5.07 -10.19 9.93
N GLY A 340 -5.99 -10.96 10.56
CA GLY A 340 -6.03 -11.10 12.02
C GLY A 340 -4.72 -11.62 12.59
N PHE A 341 -4.04 -12.54 11.90
CA PHE A 341 -2.74 -13.08 12.31
C PHE A 341 -1.69 -11.97 12.49
N GLU A 342 -1.60 -11.07 11.51
CA GLU A 342 -0.66 -9.94 11.55
C GLU A 342 -1.07 -8.90 12.58
N GLN A 343 -2.36 -8.66 12.76
CA GLN A 343 -2.84 -7.71 13.77
C GLN A 343 -2.54 -8.17 15.19
N TYR A 344 -2.77 -9.44 15.53
CA TYR A 344 -2.41 -9.97 16.84
C TYR A 344 -0.91 -10.00 17.08
N ALA A 345 -0.12 -10.33 16.05
CA ALA A 345 1.33 -10.28 16.13
C ALA A 345 1.85 -8.86 16.34
N MET A 346 1.29 -7.87 15.62
CA MET A 346 1.68 -6.47 15.78
C MET A 346 1.27 -5.93 17.16
N ALA A 347 0.09 -6.29 17.67
CA ALA A 347 -0.32 -5.95 19.02
C ALA A 347 0.69 -6.46 20.06
N ALA A 348 1.06 -7.73 19.98
CA ALA A 348 2.05 -8.32 20.89
C ALA A 348 3.45 -7.66 20.73
N PHE A 349 3.83 -7.25 19.52
CA PHE A 349 5.09 -6.55 19.25
C PHE A 349 5.13 -5.18 19.94
N LEU A 350 4.01 -4.44 19.93
CA LEU A 350 3.83 -3.18 20.65
C LEU A 350 3.82 -3.41 22.17
N GLU A 351 2.92 -4.26 22.68
CA GLU A 351 2.72 -4.51 24.12
C GLU A 351 3.98 -4.97 24.85
N GLN A 352 4.80 -5.82 24.20
CA GLN A 352 6.02 -6.35 24.79
C GLN A 352 7.22 -5.39 24.63
N GLY A 353 7.02 -4.17 24.10
CA GLY A 353 8.04 -3.15 23.91
C GLY A 353 9.11 -3.51 22.88
N TYR A 354 8.83 -4.44 21.98
CA TYR A 354 9.75 -4.78 20.89
C TYR A 354 9.81 -3.67 19.85
N PHE A 355 8.68 -3.01 19.61
CA PHE A 355 8.59 -1.91 18.65
C PHE A 355 9.51 -0.75 19.06
N GLU A 356 9.45 -0.31 20.29
CA GLU A 356 10.27 0.80 20.80
C GLU A 356 11.76 0.48 20.75
N ARG A 357 12.12 -0.77 21.09
CA ARG A 357 13.53 -1.22 20.98
C ARG A 357 14.00 -1.23 19.54
N HIS A 358 13.12 -1.65 18.62
CA HIS A 358 13.40 -1.65 17.18
C HIS A 358 13.59 -0.22 16.67
N ILE A 359 12.67 0.69 16.95
CA ILE A 359 12.74 2.11 16.55
C ILE A 359 14.01 2.78 17.08
N ARG A 360 14.36 2.59 18.35
CA ARG A 360 15.61 3.15 18.91
C ARG A 360 16.85 2.66 18.17
N ARG A 361 16.88 1.40 17.76
CA ARG A 361 17.98 0.84 16.96
C ARG A 361 18.02 1.49 15.58
N LEU A 362 16.89 1.56 14.88
CA LEU A 362 16.79 2.21 13.56
C LEU A 362 17.22 3.69 13.61
N ILE A 363 16.78 4.46 14.60
CA ILE A 363 17.17 5.87 14.77
C ILE A 363 18.69 5.99 14.91
N ASN A 364 19.32 5.14 15.73
CA ASN A 364 20.76 5.16 15.90
C ASN A 364 21.52 4.79 14.62
N ASP A 365 21.05 3.77 13.91
CA ASP A 365 21.64 3.34 12.65
C ASP A 365 21.51 4.44 11.58
N TYR A 366 20.31 5.00 11.39
CA TYR A 366 20.08 6.09 10.42
C TYR A 366 20.83 7.37 10.78
N ARG A 367 20.96 7.71 12.08
CA ARG A 367 21.76 8.86 12.51
C ARG A 367 23.23 8.68 12.10
N GLY A 368 23.82 7.52 12.40
CA GLY A 368 25.21 7.23 12.02
C GLY A 368 25.42 7.25 10.49
N GLN A 369 24.47 6.69 9.75
CA GLN A 369 24.47 6.68 8.29
C GLN A 369 24.36 8.11 7.72
N ARG A 370 23.41 8.91 8.19
CA ARG A 370 23.25 10.32 7.80
C ARG A 370 24.54 11.12 8.03
N GLU A 371 25.10 11.05 9.24
CA GLU A 371 26.33 11.78 9.58
C GLU A 371 27.49 11.42 8.65
N ARG A 372 27.61 10.13 8.33
CA ARG A 372 28.62 9.63 7.40
C ARG A 372 28.40 10.16 5.98
N ILE A 373 27.18 10.05 5.46
CA ILE A 373 26.83 10.47 4.10
C ILE A 373 27.00 11.99 3.96
N CYS A 374 26.46 12.77 4.88
CA CYS A 374 26.60 14.23 4.86
C CYS A 374 28.07 14.65 4.95
N ARG A 375 28.90 13.96 5.73
CA ARG A 375 30.35 14.21 5.80
C ARG A 375 31.00 13.97 4.44
N MET A 376 30.71 12.86 3.77
CA MET A 376 31.26 12.53 2.45
C MET A 376 30.90 13.60 1.42
N PHE A 377 29.67 14.06 1.36
CA PHE A 377 29.26 15.17 0.49
C PHE A 377 29.98 16.48 0.83
N ARG A 378 30.07 16.83 2.12
CA ARG A 378 30.73 18.07 2.58
C ARG A 378 32.26 18.08 2.35
N THR A 379 32.89 16.90 2.28
CA THR A 379 34.33 16.75 2.01
C THR A 379 34.65 16.53 0.54
N SER A 380 33.66 16.26 -0.28
CA SER A 380 33.81 16.08 -1.73
C SER A 380 33.99 17.41 -2.46
N PRO A 381 34.55 17.43 -3.69
CA PRO A 381 34.58 18.59 -4.56
C PRO A 381 33.23 19.27 -4.80
N LEU A 382 32.12 18.52 -4.75
CA LEU A 382 30.76 19.06 -4.88
C LEU A 382 30.45 20.13 -3.84
N SER A 383 31.07 20.09 -2.66
CA SER A 383 30.85 21.07 -1.58
C SER A 383 31.12 22.52 -2.00
N ARG A 384 31.91 22.76 -3.06
CA ARG A 384 32.19 24.09 -3.60
C ARG A 384 30.98 24.72 -4.29
N ILE A 385 30.11 23.89 -4.83
CA ILE A 385 28.93 24.30 -5.61
C ILE A 385 27.61 23.82 -5.01
N SER A 386 27.63 23.07 -3.94
CA SER A 386 26.42 22.49 -3.33
C SER A 386 26.31 22.79 -1.85
N GLN A 387 25.09 22.74 -1.35
CA GLN A 387 24.76 22.89 0.07
C GLN A 387 23.69 21.87 0.47
N ILE A 388 23.87 21.24 1.64
CA ILE A 388 22.91 20.32 2.24
C ILE A 388 21.97 21.09 3.14
N TYR A 389 20.67 20.80 3.01
CA TYR A 389 19.59 21.35 3.83
C TYR A 389 18.73 20.23 4.42
N GLN A 390 18.09 20.49 5.56
CA GLN A 390 17.07 19.64 6.16
C GLN A 390 17.56 18.21 6.45
N ASP A 391 18.72 18.12 7.07
CA ASP A 391 19.34 16.84 7.42
C ASP A 391 19.07 16.41 8.89
N ASP A 392 18.10 17.02 9.59
CA ASP A 392 17.85 16.79 11.03
C ASP A 392 16.83 15.70 11.34
N ALA A 393 16.03 15.28 10.37
CA ALA A 393 14.96 14.29 10.54
C ALA A 393 14.75 13.44 9.28
N GLY A 394 14.01 12.32 9.42
CA GLY A 394 13.64 11.45 8.32
C GLY A 394 14.79 10.68 7.68
N THR A 395 14.57 10.18 6.48
CA THR A 395 15.50 9.33 5.72
C THR A 395 15.97 9.96 4.42
N HIS A 396 15.84 11.28 4.28
CA HIS A 396 16.32 12.04 3.13
C HIS A 396 16.88 13.40 3.57
N PHE A 397 17.61 14.04 2.69
CA PHE A 397 18.02 15.44 2.79
C PHE A 397 17.92 16.12 1.43
N LEU A 398 17.98 17.44 1.41
CA LEU A 398 18.02 18.23 0.20
C LEU A 398 19.46 18.63 -0.15
N LEU A 399 19.87 18.40 -1.38
CA LEU A 399 21.15 18.83 -1.92
C LEU A 399 20.90 19.93 -2.97
N HIS A 400 21.10 21.17 -2.62
CA HIS A 400 21.04 22.28 -3.57
C HIS A 400 22.37 22.41 -4.30
N VAL A 401 22.35 22.35 -5.61
CA VAL A 401 23.54 22.46 -6.48
C VAL A 401 23.39 23.71 -7.33
N ARG A 402 24.40 24.59 -7.30
CA ARG A 402 24.47 25.75 -8.18
C ARG A 402 24.89 25.30 -9.58
N THR A 403 23.95 25.29 -10.51
CA THR A 403 24.14 24.79 -11.88
C THR A 403 23.23 25.49 -12.86
N ASP A 404 23.66 25.58 -14.13
CA ASP A 404 22.84 26.06 -15.24
C ASP A 404 22.00 24.93 -15.87
N LEU A 405 22.23 23.67 -15.50
CA LEU A 405 21.47 22.53 -16.00
C LEU A 405 20.02 22.62 -15.52
N SER A 406 19.08 22.28 -16.38
CA SER A 406 17.69 22.06 -15.99
C SER A 406 17.55 20.76 -15.21
N ASP A 407 16.49 20.64 -14.40
CA ASP A 407 16.23 19.42 -13.64
C ASP A 407 16.03 18.19 -14.53
N VAL A 408 15.53 18.40 -15.76
CA VAL A 408 15.40 17.33 -16.76
C VAL A 408 16.78 16.85 -17.23
N GLU A 409 17.70 17.77 -17.51
CA GLU A 409 19.08 17.44 -17.90
C GLU A 409 19.84 16.76 -16.77
N ILE A 410 19.66 17.21 -15.51
CA ILE A 410 20.25 16.58 -14.33
C ILE A 410 19.78 15.13 -14.22
N LYS A 411 18.49 14.89 -14.30
CA LYS A 411 17.92 13.53 -14.21
C LYS A 411 18.39 12.63 -15.35
N TRP A 412 18.43 13.16 -16.56
CA TRP A 412 18.92 12.42 -17.71
C TRP A 412 20.40 12.02 -17.53
N ALA A 413 21.24 13.00 -17.16
CA ALA A 413 22.67 12.76 -16.95
C ALA A 413 22.95 11.78 -15.80
N ALA A 414 22.18 11.85 -14.70
CA ALA A 414 22.24 10.91 -13.60
C ALA A 414 21.85 9.49 -14.04
N ARG A 415 20.74 9.37 -14.80
CA ARG A 415 20.27 8.08 -15.31
C ARG A 415 21.27 7.41 -16.26
N GLN A 416 21.97 8.18 -17.10
CA GLN A 416 23.04 7.66 -17.98
C GLN A 416 24.21 7.06 -17.17
N ARG A 417 24.36 7.47 -15.89
CA ARG A 417 25.38 6.95 -14.96
C ARG A 417 24.80 5.91 -13.98
N GLY A 418 23.60 5.41 -14.27
CA GLY A 418 22.93 4.40 -13.45
C GLY A 418 22.39 4.94 -12.14
N ILE A 419 22.14 6.25 -12.00
CA ILE A 419 21.60 6.85 -10.77
C ILE A 419 20.20 7.38 -11.06
N LEU A 420 19.25 6.98 -10.22
CA LEU A 420 17.92 7.60 -10.17
C LEU A 420 17.90 8.70 -9.09
N VAL A 421 17.47 9.89 -9.48
CA VAL A 421 17.33 11.05 -8.58
C VAL A 421 16.06 11.81 -8.91
N ASN A 422 15.42 12.40 -7.89
CA ASN A 422 14.33 13.34 -8.06
C ASN A 422 14.78 14.76 -7.71
N CYS A 423 14.25 15.73 -8.46
CA CYS A 423 14.41 17.13 -8.16
C CYS A 423 13.20 17.67 -7.38
N LEU A 424 13.45 18.62 -6.48
CA LEU A 424 12.39 19.22 -5.65
C LEU A 424 11.28 19.88 -6.47
N SER A 425 11.64 20.44 -7.65
CA SER A 425 10.68 21.02 -8.59
C SER A 425 9.59 20.06 -9.05
N GLU A 426 9.85 18.75 -9.05
CA GLU A 426 8.88 17.73 -9.44
C GLU A 426 7.73 17.56 -8.44
N TYR A 427 7.94 18.01 -7.22
CA TYR A 427 6.94 18.00 -6.15
C TYR A 427 6.10 19.28 -6.11
N CYS A 428 6.41 20.26 -6.96
CA CYS A 428 5.69 21.52 -7.04
C CYS A 428 4.49 21.44 -7.99
N PHE A 429 3.37 21.97 -7.58
CA PHE A 429 2.17 22.15 -8.40
C PHE A 429 2.22 23.49 -9.16
N ALA A 430 2.88 24.49 -8.56
CA ALA A 430 3.14 25.78 -9.14
C ALA A 430 4.55 26.27 -8.75
N ASP A 431 5.06 27.30 -9.46
CA ASP A 431 6.32 27.99 -9.16
C ASP A 431 7.56 27.07 -9.04
N ALA A 432 7.59 25.96 -9.79
CA ALA A 432 8.66 24.96 -9.75
C ALA A 432 10.07 25.55 -9.97
N GLN A 433 10.18 26.69 -10.67
CA GLN A 433 11.44 27.39 -10.95
C GLN A 433 12.19 27.84 -9.67
N LYS A 434 11.48 28.11 -8.58
CA LYS A 434 12.07 28.47 -7.29
C LYS A 434 12.93 27.37 -6.67
N TYR A 435 12.69 26.14 -7.07
CA TYR A 435 13.28 24.93 -6.50
C TYR A 435 14.20 24.18 -7.45
N ARG A 436 14.60 24.84 -8.56
CA ARG A 436 15.53 24.29 -9.56
C ARG A 436 16.89 23.98 -8.93
N GLY A 437 17.50 22.88 -9.35
CA GLY A 437 18.83 22.45 -8.88
C GLY A 437 18.84 21.91 -7.46
N ILE A 438 17.68 21.60 -6.88
CA ILE A 438 17.59 20.97 -5.55
C ILE A 438 17.22 19.51 -5.71
N LEU A 439 18.14 18.61 -5.33
CA LEU A 439 17.94 17.17 -5.38
C LEU A 439 17.38 16.66 -4.06
N VAL A 440 16.45 15.72 -4.12
CA VAL A 440 15.91 14.99 -2.96
C VAL A 440 16.66 13.67 -2.84
N ILE A 441 17.55 13.57 -1.87
CA ILE A 441 18.45 12.43 -1.69
C ILE A 441 17.95 11.54 -0.56
N HIS A 442 17.39 10.38 -0.90
CA HIS A 442 17.11 9.34 0.07
C HIS A 442 18.37 8.52 0.34
N TYR A 443 18.64 8.22 1.60
CA TYR A 443 19.91 7.61 2.01
C TYR A 443 19.77 6.35 2.88
N SER A 444 18.56 5.90 3.12
CA SER A 444 18.28 4.83 4.09
C SER A 444 18.91 3.47 3.77
N ASP A 445 19.34 3.24 2.50
CA ASP A 445 19.89 1.97 2.05
C ASP A 445 21.11 2.19 1.15
N MET A 446 22.16 2.87 1.67
CA MET A 446 23.33 3.21 0.86
C MET A 446 24.64 2.80 1.54
N GLU A 447 25.35 1.87 0.92
CA GLU A 447 26.69 1.44 1.33
C GLU A 447 27.75 2.48 0.91
N ASP A 448 28.90 2.50 1.60
CA ASP A 448 29.95 3.49 1.36
C ASP A 448 30.55 3.43 -0.03
N GLU A 449 30.75 2.24 -0.58
CA GLU A 449 31.28 2.07 -1.94
C GLU A 449 30.31 2.59 -3.00
N VAL A 450 29.01 2.36 -2.82
CA VAL A 450 27.96 2.88 -3.70
C VAL A 450 27.91 4.40 -3.58
N LEU A 451 27.96 4.94 -2.37
CA LEU A 451 27.94 6.38 -2.12
C LEU A 451 29.13 7.10 -2.78
N GLN A 452 30.35 6.52 -2.71
CA GLN A 452 31.53 7.08 -3.41
C GLN A 452 31.29 7.17 -4.91
N LYS A 453 30.75 6.12 -5.53
CA LYS A 453 30.42 6.10 -6.96
C LYS A 453 29.33 7.12 -7.30
N VAL A 454 28.32 7.27 -6.44
CA VAL A 454 27.26 8.28 -6.60
C VAL A 454 27.83 9.69 -6.57
N ILE A 455 28.68 9.99 -5.57
CA ILE A 455 29.34 11.30 -5.48
C ILE A 455 30.22 11.56 -6.70
N GLY A 456 31.03 10.60 -7.13
CA GLY A 456 31.87 10.73 -8.32
C GLY A 456 31.05 10.99 -9.60
N ALA A 457 29.94 10.27 -9.77
CA ALA A 457 29.03 10.49 -10.91
C ALA A 457 28.34 11.86 -10.88
N LEU A 458 27.99 12.36 -9.69
CA LEU A 458 27.45 13.73 -9.53
C LEU A 458 28.52 14.79 -9.79
N GLU A 459 29.78 14.54 -9.42
CA GLU A 459 30.91 15.42 -9.76
C GLU A 459 31.09 15.55 -11.29
N GLU A 460 31.02 14.44 -12.02
CA GLU A 460 31.10 14.45 -13.50
C GLU A 460 29.92 15.17 -14.17
N ILE A 461 28.78 15.29 -13.48
CA ILE A 461 27.60 16.01 -14.02
C ILE A 461 27.72 17.51 -13.79
N PHE A 462 28.27 17.92 -12.64
CA PHE A 462 28.16 19.30 -12.18
C PHE A 462 29.47 20.09 -12.20
N LEU A 463 30.64 19.41 -12.29
CA LEU A 463 31.96 20.02 -12.33
C LEU A 463 32.62 19.86 -13.69
#